data_bcfe572019566fcbaf5a28c3f61adaf8
#
_entry.id   bcfe572019566fcbaf5a28c3f61adaf8
#
_cell.length_a   1.000
_cell.length_b   1.000
_cell.length_c   1.000
_cell.angle_alpha   90.00
_cell.angle_beta   90.00
_cell.angle_gamma   90.00
#
_symmetry.space_group_name_H-M   'P 1'
#
loop_
_entity.id
_entity.type
_entity.pdbx_description
1 polymer ?
#
loop_
_entity_poly.entity_id
_entity_poly.type
_entity_poly.pdbx_seq_one_letter_code
_entity_poly.pdbx_strand_id
1 'polypeptide(L)'
;KILPGLKNHKQATVADHYGISTAGAHRAAVDCEICNAIFEKLQADILATGQSLEDFKLSSKRSELHAKDISTENISFDTSHPLFGKVCVFTGTLEKMSRKDAMQLVVDFGGSVGDNVTKKTNYLILGNNDFCQSIKDGKSNKQKKAEDLILKGHDIEILSENVFYDLVLEG
;
A
#
# COMPACT_ATOMS: atom_id res chain seq x y z
N LYS A 1 -2.10 -2.54 -17.50
CA LYS A 1 -3.52 -2.75 -17.14
C LYS A 1 -4.22 -3.36 -18.34
N ILE A 2 -5.02 -4.43 -18.14
CA ILE A 2 -5.77 -5.09 -19.23
C ILE A 2 -6.91 -4.17 -19.72
N LEU A 3 -7.57 -3.47 -18.80
CA LEU A 3 -8.71 -2.59 -19.07
C LEU A 3 -8.41 -1.14 -18.63
N PRO A 4 -7.61 -0.38 -19.41
CA PRO A 4 -7.17 0.95 -19.01
C PRO A 4 -8.28 2.02 -19.06
N GLY A 5 -9.37 1.78 -19.79
CA GLY A 5 -10.46 2.74 -20.00
C GLY A 5 -11.57 2.74 -18.95
N LEU A 6 -11.53 1.83 -17.97
CA LEU A 6 -12.56 1.75 -16.95
C LEU A 6 -12.39 2.80 -15.84
N LYS A 7 -13.51 3.42 -15.42
CA LYS A 7 -13.55 4.38 -14.31
C LYS A 7 -13.02 3.81 -12.99
N ASN A 8 -13.18 2.52 -12.79
CA ASN A 8 -12.62 1.73 -11.68
C ASN A 8 -12.60 0.25 -12.06
N HIS A 9 -12.02 -0.60 -11.20
CA HIS A 9 -11.91 -2.05 -11.42
C HIS A 9 -12.72 -2.85 -10.39
N LYS A 10 -13.82 -2.30 -9.87
CA LYS A 10 -14.75 -3.04 -9.02
C LYS A 10 -15.45 -4.13 -9.85
N GLN A 11 -15.82 -5.24 -9.20
CA GLN A 11 -16.47 -6.39 -9.84
C GLN A 11 -17.62 -5.98 -10.76
N ALA A 12 -18.57 -5.16 -10.27
CA ALA A 12 -19.70 -4.71 -11.04
C ALA A 12 -19.31 -3.92 -12.30
N THR A 13 -18.29 -3.06 -12.23
CA THR A 13 -17.82 -2.26 -13.39
C THR A 13 -17.16 -3.15 -14.44
N VAL A 14 -16.41 -4.17 -14.02
CA VAL A 14 -15.76 -5.12 -14.93
C VAL A 14 -16.80 -6.07 -15.53
N ALA A 15 -17.76 -6.53 -14.73
CA ALA A 15 -18.87 -7.34 -15.21
C ALA A 15 -19.69 -6.63 -16.29
N ASP A 16 -20.05 -5.38 -16.04
CA ASP A 16 -20.79 -4.53 -17.00
C ASP A 16 -20.01 -4.36 -18.32
N HIS A 17 -18.70 -4.12 -18.26
CA HIS A 17 -17.82 -4.04 -19.43
C HIS A 17 -17.89 -5.29 -20.32
N TYR A 18 -17.98 -6.47 -19.72
CA TYR A 18 -18.06 -7.76 -20.42
C TYR A 18 -19.49 -8.24 -20.68
N GLY A 19 -20.51 -7.45 -20.33
CA GLY A 19 -21.92 -7.84 -20.46
C GLY A 19 -22.32 -9.01 -19.55
N ILE A 20 -21.63 -9.19 -18.43
CA ILE A 20 -21.92 -10.22 -17.43
C ILE A 20 -22.99 -9.71 -16.48
N SER A 21 -24.10 -10.45 -16.33
CA SER A 21 -25.18 -10.09 -15.42
C SER A 21 -24.70 -10.16 -13.95
N THR A 22 -25.00 -9.10 -13.20
CA THR A 22 -24.78 -9.03 -11.74
C THR A 22 -26.05 -9.25 -10.95
N ALA A 23 -27.11 -9.79 -11.58
CA ALA A 23 -28.37 -10.09 -10.92
C ALA A 23 -28.14 -11.14 -9.81
N GLY A 24 -28.55 -10.80 -8.59
CA GLY A 24 -28.35 -11.65 -7.41
C GLY A 24 -26.96 -11.53 -6.76
N ALA A 25 -26.13 -10.56 -7.18
CA ALA A 25 -24.90 -10.21 -6.48
C ALA A 25 -25.14 -9.97 -4.96
N HIS A 26 -24.08 -10.05 -4.17
CA HIS A 26 -24.07 -10.09 -2.70
C HIS A 26 -24.55 -11.44 -2.09
N ARG A 27 -24.55 -12.48 -2.90
CA ARG A 27 -24.65 -13.88 -2.46
C ARG A 27 -23.36 -14.58 -2.84
N ALA A 28 -22.70 -15.22 -1.89
CA ALA A 28 -21.35 -15.80 -2.08
C ALA A 28 -21.22 -16.67 -3.34
N ALA A 29 -22.20 -17.56 -3.61
CA ALA A 29 -22.17 -18.40 -4.80
C ALA A 29 -22.27 -17.58 -6.10
N VAL A 30 -23.17 -16.61 -6.17
CA VAL A 30 -23.37 -15.75 -7.35
C VAL A 30 -22.14 -14.87 -7.57
N ASP A 31 -21.55 -14.33 -6.50
CA ASP A 31 -20.33 -13.52 -6.60
C ASP A 31 -19.16 -14.35 -7.13
N CYS A 32 -19.04 -15.63 -6.73
CA CYS A 32 -18.04 -16.56 -7.28
C CYS A 32 -18.27 -16.83 -8.78
N GLU A 33 -19.52 -17.04 -9.20
CA GLU A 33 -19.87 -17.24 -10.63
C GLU A 33 -19.53 -16.01 -11.46
N ILE A 34 -19.88 -14.81 -10.98
CA ILE A 34 -19.52 -13.53 -11.63
C ILE A 34 -18.00 -13.38 -11.72
N CYS A 35 -17.26 -13.66 -10.63
CA CYS A 35 -15.80 -13.61 -10.63
C CYS A 35 -15.19 -14.57 -11.64
N ASN A 36 -15.70 -15.81 -11.72
CA ASN A 36 -15.22 -16.79 -12.67
C ASN A 36 -15.47 -16.35 -14.13
N ALA A 37 -16.67 -15.87 -14.43
CA ALA A 37 -17.00 -15.38 -15.78
C ALA A 37 -16.12 -14.17 -16.17
N ILE A 38 -15.84 -13.23 -15.25
CA ILE A 38 -14.90 -12.13 -15.47
C ILE A 38 -13.51 -12.67 -15.72
N PHE A 39 -13.05 -13.65 -14.94
CA PHE A 39 -11.71 -14.23 -15.08
C PHE A 39 -11.51 -14.86 -16.46
N GLU A 40 -12.49 -15.64 -16.95
CA GLU A 40 -12.44 -16.25 -18.28
C GLU A 40 -12.33 -15.21 -19.39
N LYS A 41 -13.08 -14.10 -19.28
CA LYS A 41 -13.00 -12.99 -20.26
C LYS A 41 -11.64 -12.29 -20.24
N LEU A 42 -11.13 -11.97 -19.04
CA LEU A 42 -9.81 -11.37 -18.86
C LEU A 42 -8.69 -12.29 -19.38
N GLN A 43 -8.82 -13.59 -19.17
CA GLN A 43 -7.88 -14.57 -19.69
C GLN A 43 -7.87 -14.59 -21.22
N ALA A 44 -9.06 -14.58 -21.83
CA ALA A 44 -9.19 -14.52 -23.28
C ALA A 44 -8.56 -13.24 -23.86
N ASP A 45 -8.78 -12.07 -23.22
CA ASP A 45 -8.17 -10.81 -23.62
C ASP A 45 -6.64 -10.84 -23.54
N ILE A 46 -6.07 -11.42 -22.47
CA ILE A 46 -4.62 -11.56 -22.34
C ILE A 46 -4.07 -12.43 -23.47
N LEU A 47 -4.69 -13.58 -23.72
CA LEU A 47 -4.27 -14.50 -24.77
C LEU A 47 -4.39 -13.86 -26.16
N ALA A 48 -5.41 -13.03 -26.39
CA ALA A 48 -5.60 -12.29 -27.64
C ALA A 48 -4.46 -11.27 -27.89
N THR A 49 -3.76 -10.82 -26.85
CA THR A 49 -2.56 -9.96 -27.02
C THR A 49 -1.30 -10.74 -27.42
N GLY A 50 -1.38 -12.07 -27.53
CA GLY A 50 -0.24 -12.94 -27.81
C GLY A 50 0.64 -13.22 -26.59
N GLN A 51 0.23 -12.79 -25.39
CA GLN A 51 0.92 -13.04 -24.15
C GLN A 51 0.38 -14.29 -23.43
N SER A 52 1.24 -15.04 -22.77
CA SER A 52 0.79 -16.07 -21.84
C SER A 52 0.36 -15.44 -20.50
N LEU A 53 -0.46 -16.16 -19.72
CA LEU A 53 -0.81 -15.73 -18.35
C LEU A 53 0.43 -15.57 -17.45
N GLU A 54 1.47 -16.38 -17.69
CA GLU A 54 2.72 -16.32 -16.94
C GLU A 54 3.54 -15.08 -17.32
N ASP A 55 3.63 -14.77 -18.62
CA ASP A 55 4.29 -13.54 -19.10
C ASP A 55 3.59 -12.30 -18.57
N PHE A 56 2.24 -12.31 -18.52
CA PHE A 56 1.47 -11.23 -17.95
C PHE A 56 1.72 -11.07 -16.45
N LYS A 57 1.82 -12.15 -15.67
CA LYS A 57 2.20 -12.12 -14.25
C LYS A 57 3.61 -11.55 -14.04
N LEU A 58 4.55 -11.92 -14.90
CA LEU A 58 5.93 -11.42 -14.85
C LEU A 58 6.02 -9.94 -15.18
N SER A 59 5.25 -9.47 -16.18
CA SER A 59 5.21 -8.05 -16.57
C SER A 59 4.51 -7.16 -15.54
N SER A 60 3.65 -7.74 -14.72
CA SER A 60 2.90 -7.03 -13.68
C SER A 60 3.67 -6.91 -12.34
N LYS A 61 4.96 -7.28 -12.29
CA LYS A 61 5.78 -7.00 -11.11
C LYS A 61 5.67 -5.51 -10.81
N ARG A 62 4.97 -5.17 -9.72
CA ARG A 62 4.99 -3.83 -9.18
C ARG A 62 6.44 -3.48 -8.91
N SER A 63 6.93 -2.38 -9.49
CA SER A 63 8.21 -1.82 -9.06
C SER A 63 8.12 -1.65 -7.54
N GLU A 64 9.02 -2.28 -6.81
CA GLU A 64 9.07 -2.07 -5.36
C GLU A 64 9.36 -0.59 -5.13
N LEU A 65 8.49 0.05 -4.37
CA LEU A 65 8.66 1.43 -3.96
C LEU A 65 9.74 1.49 -2.89
N HIS A 66 10.84 2.15 -3.17
CA HIS A 66 11.91 2.38 -2.21
C HIS A 66 11.90 3.81 -1.68
N ALA A 67 12.36 3.98 -0.45
CA ALA A 67 12.48 5.29 0.19
C ALA A 67 13.31 6.28 -0.65
N LYS A 68 14.32 5.81 -1.37
CA LYS A 68 15.17 6.61 -2.26
C LYS A 68 14.45 7.21 -3.48
N ASP A 69 13.27 6.66 -3.83
CA ASP A 69 12.48 7.09 -4.99
C ASP A 69 11.53 8.25 -4.62
N ILE A 70 11.51 8.63 -3.34
CA ILE A 70 10.70 9.73 -2.81
C ILE A 70 11.59 10.93 -2.54
N SER A 71 11.25 12.06 -3.15
CA SER A 71 11.94 13.33 -2.99
C SER A 71 10.95 14.48 -2.98
N THR A 72 11.33 15.63 -2.45
CA THR A 72 10.53 16.85 -2.50
C THR A 72 11.33 17.96 -3.15
N GLU A 73 10.61 18.87 -3.81
CA GLU A 73 11.16 20.12 -4.34
C GLU A 73 11.02 21.28 -3.34
N ASN A 74 10.37 21.03 -2.19
CA ASN A 74 10.22 22.02 -1.14
C ASN A 74 11.59 22.39 -0.55
N ILE A 75 11.87 23.68 -0.47
CA ILE A 75 13.07 24.26 0.12
C ILE A 75 12.81 24.96 1.46
N SER A 76 11.56 25.12 1.84
CA SER A 76 11.14 25.74 3.09
C SER A 76 10.19 24.81 3.83
N PHE A 77 10.54 24.47 5.07
CA PHE A 77 9.76 23.57 5.91
C PHE A 77 9.37 24.27 7.21
N ASP A 78 8.21 23.93 7.73
CA ASP A 78 7.86 24.28 9.11
C ASP A 78 8.65 23.40 10.08
N THR A 79 9.64 24.01 10.74
CA THR A 79 10.51 23.31 11.70
C THR A 79 9.78 22.93 13.00
N SER A 80 8.57 23.48 13.23
CA SER A 80 7.73 23.11 14.38
C SER A 80 6.89 21.86 14.13
N HIS A 81 6.77 21.41 12.88
CA HIS A 81 5.98 20.25 12.51
C HIS A 81 6.55 18.96 13.12
N PRO A 82 5.72 18.06 13.71
CA PRO A 82 6.18 16.84 14.40
C PRO A 82 7.01 15.89 13.53
N LEU A 83 6.81 15.92 12.20
CA LEU A 83 7.56 15.09 11.24
C LEU A 83 8.87 15.72 10.78
N PHE A 84 9.11 17.02 11.07
CA PHE A 84 10.33 17.69 10.64
C PHE A 84 11.57 17.03 11.23
N GLY A 85 12.54 16.70 10.37
CA GLY A 85 13.78 16.02 10.76
C GLY A 85 13.62 14.57 11.27
N LYS A 86 12.40 14.00 11.25
CA LYS A 86 12.14 12.64 11.70
C LYS A 86 12.31 11.63 10.59
N VAL A 87 12.75 10.42 10.96
CA VAL A 87 12.87 9.26 10.06
C VAL A 87 11.68 8.35 10.27
N CYS A 88 10.85 8.21 9.25
CA CYS A 88 9.63 7.41 9.27
C CYS A 88 9.80 6.10 8.48
N VAL A 89 9.31 5.00 9.01
CA VAL A 89 9.27 3.71 8.34
C VAL A 89 7.83 3.18 8.36
N PHE A 90 7.38 2.64 7.24
CA PHE A 90 6.03 2.11 7.09
C PHE A 90 6.03 0.58 7.03
N THR A 91 5.03 -0.05 7.64
CA THR A 91 4.77 -1.49 7.54
C THR A 91 3.27 -1.75 7.49
N GLY A 92 2.86 -2.86 6.88
CA GLY A 92 1.45 -3.15 6.63
C GLY A 92 0.89 -2.37 5.44
N THR A 93 -0.42 -2.52 5.20
CA THR A 93 -1.17 -1.84 4.13
C THR A 93 -1.90 -0.64 4.73
N LEU A 94 -1.66 0.55 4.20
CA LEU A 94 -2.41 1.75 4.59
C LEU A 94 -3.79 1.72 3.93
N GLU A 95 -4.83 2.09 4.67
CA GLU A 95 -6.23 2.00 4.23
C GLU A 95 -6.72 3.29 3.58
N LYS A 96 -6.28 4.45 4.09
CA LYS A 96 -6.77 5.76 3.66
C LYS A 96 -5.98 6.34 2.48
N MET A 97 -4.70 6.00 2.32
CA MET A 97 -3.88 6.50 1.21
C MET A 97 -2.87 5.46 0.74
N SER A 98 -2.27 5.68 -0.42
CA SER A 98 -1.19 4.82 -0.88
C SER A 98 0.05 5.02 -0.02
N ARG A 99 0.89 3.98 0.11
CA ARG A 99 2.18 4.10 0.81
C ARG A 99 3.07 5.17 0.18
N LYS A 100 2.99 5.36 -1.14
CA LYS A 100 3.75 6.39 -1.85
C LYS A 100 3.33 7.77 -1.40
N ASP A 101 2.03 8.03 -1.31
CA ASP A 101 1.51 9.34 -0.90
C ASP A 101 1.86 9.62 0.57
N ALA A 102 1.75 8.61 1.45
CA ALA A 102 2.16 8.75 2.85
C ALA A 102 3.65 9.05 3.00
N MET A 103 4.52 8.40 2.23
CA MET A 103 5.96 8.65 2.23
C MET A 103 6.27 10.06 1.68
N GLN A 104 5.55 10.49 0.64
CA GLN A 104 5.69 11.81 0.06
C GLN A 104 5.33 12.90 1.07
N LEU A 105 4.22 12.76 1.80
CA LEU A 105 3.83 13.70 2.86
C LEU A 105 4.93 13.86 3.92
N VAL A 106 5.53 12.75 4.39
CA VAL A 106 6.63 12.83 5.35
C VAL A 106 7.78 13.70 4.81
N VAL A 107 8.16 13.51 3.55
CA VAL A 107 9.27 14.23 2.94
C VAL A 107 8.87 15.69 2.67
N ASP A 108 7.62 15.95 2.31
CA ASP A 108 7.07 17.31 2.08
C ASP A 108 7.00 18.13 3.38
N PHE A 109 6.91 17.50 4.55
CA PHE A 109 7.04 18.13 5.87
C PHE A 109 8.50 18.18 6.40
N GLY A 110 9.48 17.88 5.55
CA GLY A 110 10.91 17.94 5.92
C GLY A 110 11.41 16.76 6.74
N GLY A 111 10.62 15.68 6.82
CA GLY A 111 11.06 14.40 7.35
C GLY A 111 11.81 13.56 6.30
N SER A 112 12.16 12.37 6.64
CA SER A 112 12.76 11.38 5.74
C SER A 112 12.11 10.01 5.93
N VAL A 113 12.18 9.19 4.89
CA VAL A 113 11.59 7.86 4.89
C VAL A 113 12.66 6.79 4.77
N GLY A 114 12.40 5.62 5.35
CA GLY A 114 13.30 4.48 5.31
C GLY A 114 12.59 3.19 4.92
N ASP A 115 13.29 2.34 4.17
CA ASP A 115 12.77 1.02 3.80
C ASP A 115 12.79 0.04 4.96
N ASN A 116 13.70 0.23 5.93
CA ASN A 116 13.90 -0.65 7.07
C ASN A 116 14.04 0.12 8.37
N VAL A 117 13.61 -0.50 9.47
CA VAL A 117 13.83 0.04 10.81
C VAL A 117 15.31 -0.02 11.17
N THR A 118 15.84 1.10 11.60
CA THR A 118 17.24 1.28 12.03
C THR A 118 17.30 2.05 13.36
N LYS A 119 18.48 2.21 13.93
CA LYS A 119 18.69 3.04 15.13
C LYS A 119 18.36 4.54 14.92
N LYS A 120 18.26 4.98 13.66
CA LYS A 120 17.91 6.36 13.28
C LYS A 120 16.40 6.54 13.07
N THR A 121 15.62 5.46 13.09
CA THR A 121 14.17 5.53 12.92
C THR A 121 13.56 6.19 14.15
N ASN A 122 12.70 7.19 13.92
CA ASN A 122 11.94 7.85 14.97
C ASN A 122 10.50 7.31 15.04
N TYR A 123 9.88 7.11 13.88
CA TYR A 123 8.50 6.62 13.81
C TYR A 123 8.40 5.35 12.96
N LEU A 124 7.72 4.34 13.51
CA LEU A 124 7.26 3.18 12.75
C LEU A 124 5.74 3.26 12.62
N ILE A 125 5.27 3.51 11.41
CA ILE A 125 3.85 3.62 11.10
C ILE A 125 3.29 2.23 10.75
N LEU A 126 2.28 1.79 11.51
CA LEU A 126 1.60 0.52 11.32
C LEU A 126 0.32 0.73 10.51
N GLY A 127 0.28 0.17 9.31
CA GLY A 127 -0.95 -0.08 8.56
C GLY A 127 -1.55 -1.44 8.91
N ASN A 128 -2.60 -1.81 8.20
CA ASN A 128 -3.27 -3.09 8.37
C ASN A 128 -2.38 -4.26 7.92
N ASN A 129 -2.21 -5.24 8.80
CA ASN A 129 -1.39 -6.43 8.58
C ASN A 129 -2.20 -7.65 8.11
N ASP A 130 -3.55 -7.59 8.12
CA ASP A 130 -4.43 -8.74 7.86
C ASP A 130 -4.25 -9.33 6.45
N PHE A 131 -3.78 -8.53 5.51
CA PHE A 131 -3.53 -8.94 4.12
C PHE A 131 -2.07 -9.36 3.83
N CYS A 132 -1.21 -9.40 4.84
CA CYS A 132 0.20 -9.76 4.68
C CYS A 132 0.44 -11.25 4.96
N GLN A 133 0.50 -12.08 3.93
CA GLN A 133 0.74 -13.52 4.04
C GLN A 133 2.03 -13.92 4.78
N SER A 134 2.99 -12.99 4.89
CA SER A 134 4.27 -13.22 5.59
C SER A 134 4.19 -13.03 7.10
N ILE A 135 3.06 -12.52 7.62
CA ILE A 135 2.86 -12.24 9.05
C ILE A 135 2.10 -13.39 9.69
N LYS A 136 2.81 -14.28 10.39
CA LYS A 136 2.21 -15.44 11.07
C LYS A 136 1.74 -15.14 12.50
N ASP A 137 2.33 -14.15 13.17
CA ASP A 137 2.11 -13.84 14.59
C ASP A 137 1.46 -12.47 14.81
N GLY A 138 0.77 -11.92 13.81
CA GLY A 138 0.15 -10.58 13.88
C GLY A 138 1.13 -9.41 13.86
N LYS A 139 2.45 -9.65 13.97
CA LYS A 139 3.47 -8.61 13.96
C LYS A 139 4.42 -8.75 12.77
N SER A 140 4.66 -7.66 12.04
CA SER A 140 5.64 -7.62 10.96
C SER A 140 7.09 -7.71 11.49
N ASN A 141 8.03 -8.15 10.65
CA ASN A 141 9.45 -8.15 10.99
C ASN A 141 9.97 -6.76 11.34
N LYS A 142 9.44 -5.71 10.71
CA LYS A 142 9.78 -4.32 11.03
C LYS A 142 9.29 -3.94 12.42
N GLN A 143 8.09 -4.37 12.80
CA GLN A 143 7.54 -4.13 14.13
C GLN A 143 8.35 -4.84 15.22
N LYS A 144 8.66 -6.13 15.04
CA LYS A 144 9.51 -6.90 15.98
C LYS A 144 10.87 -6.23 16.17
N LYS A 145 11.47 -5.74 15.06
CA LYS A 145 12.75 -5.03 15.11
C LYS A 145 12.67 -3.67 15.81
N ALA A 146 11.59 -2.94 15.63
CA ALA A 146 11.38 -1.68 16.35
C ALA A 146 11.22 -1.91 17.86
N GLU A 147 10.40 -2.88 18.26
CA GLU A 147 10.23 -3.27 19.65
C GLU A 147 11.57 -3.68 20.31
N ASP A 148 12.41 -4.46 19.61
CA ASP A 148 13.75 -4.85 20.08
C ASP A 148 14.69 -3.66 20.24
N LEU A 149 14.63 -2.67 19.34
CA LEU A 149 15.42 -1.45 19.46
C LEU A 149 14.94 -0.54 20.59
N ILE A 150 13.63 -0.45 20.82
CA ILE A 150 13.04 0.28 21.95
C ILE A 150 13.51 -0.33 23.27
N LEU A 151 13.49 -1.67 23.39
CA LEU A 151 14.03 -2.36 24.59
C LEU A 151 15.52 -2.10 24.82
N LYS A 152 16.27 -1.78 23.77
CA LYS A 152 17.68 -1.39 23.82
C LYS A 152 17.91 0.11 24.09
N GLY A 153 16.84 0.86 24.36
CA GLY A 153 16.90 2.28 24.72
C GLY A 153 16.94 3.25 23.54
N HIS A 154 16.58 2.80 22.33
CA HIS A 154 16.44 3.71 21.18
C HIS A 154 15.07 4.41 21.23
N ASP A 155 15.07 5.69 20.84
CA ASP A 155 13.88 6.55 20.80
C ASP A 155 13.09 6.32 19.48
N ILE A 156 12.34 5.21 19.47
CA ILE A 156 11.47 4.85 18.35
C ILE A 156 10.04 4.79 18.90
N GLU A 157 9.14 5.49 18.26
CA GLU A 157 7.71 5.46 18.56
C GLU A 157 6.96 4.65 17.51
N ILE A 158 6.08 3.76 17.95
CA ILE A 158 5.24 2.94 17.08
C ILE A 158 3.86 3.59 17.00
N LEU A 159 3.51 4.11 15.83
CA LEU A 159 2.27 4.83 15.58
C LEU A 159 1.29 3.98 14.76
N SER A 160 0.01 4.06 15.08
CA SER A 160 -1.03 3.56 14.18
C SER A 160 -1.19 4.48 12.98
N GLU A 161 -1.77 3.96 11.90
CA GLU A 161 -2.11 4.75 10.72
C GLU A 161 -2.95 5.98 11.06
N ASN A 162 -3.92 5.86 11.97
CA ASN A 162 -4.77 6.98 12.36
C ASN A 162 -3.96 8.10 13.04
N VAL A 163 -3.08 7.76 13.98
CA VAL A 163 -2.21 8.74 14.64
C VAL A 163 -1.28 9.43 13.63
N PHE A 164 -0.78 8.69 12.64
CA PHE A 164 0.00 9.30 11.56
C PHE A 164 -0.81 10.33 10.77
N TYR A 165 -2.09 10.02 10.44
CA TYR A 165 -2.95 10.99 9.77
C TYR A 165 -3.23 12.23 10.60
N ASP A 166 -3.45 12.06 11.90
CA ASP A 166 -3.65 13.19 12.82
C ASP A 166 -2.41 14.12 12.80
N LEU A 167 -1.20 13.54 12.87
CA LEU A 167 0.05 14.32 12.75
C LEU A 167 0.20 15.07 11.42
N VAL A 168 -0.33 14.52 10.33
CA VAL A 168 -0.27 15.14 9.00
C VAL A 168 -1.33 16.23 8.83
N LEU A 169 -2.49 16.10 9.51
CA LEU A 169 -3.62 17.04 9.38
C LEU A 169 -3.54 18.21 10.37
N GLU A 170 -2.81 18.07 11.48
CA GLU A 170 -2.65 19.10 12.52
C GLU A 170 -1.47 20.06 12.24
N GLY A 171 -0.74 19.84 11.13
CA GLY A 171 0.45 20.61 10.71
C GLY A 171 0.16 21.76 9.74
#